data_1c9ffcf01297386b643e198020cf46a6
#
_entry.id   1c9ffcf01297386b643e198020cf46a6
#
_cell.length_a   1.000
_cell.length_b   1.000
_cell.length_c   1.000
_cell.angle_alpha   90.00
_cell.angle_beta   90.00
_cell.angle_gamma   90.00
#
_symmetry.space_group_name_H-M   'P 1'
#
loop_
_entity.id
_entity.type
_entity.pdbx_description
1 polymer ?
#
loop_
_entity_poly.entity_id
_entity_poly.type
_entity_poly.pdbx_seq_one_letter_code
_entity_poly.pdbx_strand_id
1 'polypeptide(L)'
;EYCYKNTACDAMYLGTKGYAAPEQYGGMGQTDARTDIYCLGVTLYSLLTGYNPEKPPYKIYPEKYWGEHISLEMKSLLLKCIQSEPEKRYQNCRELAYALSQIDYKKQKEKENERRKIIKFLIFMMVGQLSLMFCIGCKKVSFCYKEEAVVRYINAAEKSEDKKEASQYY
;
A
#
# COMPACT_ATOMS: atom_id res chain seq x y z
N GLU A 1 -28.19 -11.12 -27.42
CA GLU A 1 -27.70 -12.50 -27.74
C GLU A 1 -26.97 -12.44 -29.08
N TYR A 2 -25.64 -12.26 -29.04
CA TYR A 2 -24.84 -12.32 -30.27
C TYR A 2 -24.63 -13.78 -30.63
N CYS A 3 -25.36 -14.24 -31.69
CA CYS A 3 -25.14 -15.53 -32.30
C CYS A 3 -23.72 -15.57 -32.90
N TYR A 4 -22.83 -16.36 -32.32
CA TYR A 4 -21.57 -16.75 -32.96
C TYR A 4 -21.92 -17.54 -34.24
N LYS A 5 -21.84 -16.88 -35.37
CA LYS A 5 -21.88 -17.57 -36.64
C LYS A 5 -20.51 -18.22 -36.85
N ASN A 6 -20.51 -19.54 -37.03
CA ASN A 6 -19.36 -20.36 -37.43
C ASN A 6 -18.93 -20.04 -38.86
N THR A 7 -18.50 -18.82 -39.13
CA THR A 7 -17.90 -18.41 -40.42
C THR A 7 -16.41 -18.16 -40.19
N ALA A 8 -15.59 -18.70 -41.09
CA ALA A 8 -14.12 -18.76 -40.93
C ALA A 8 -13.39 -17.41 -40.86
N CYS A 9 -14.09 -16.30 -41.09
CA CYS A 9 -13.60 -14.95 -40.84
C CYS A 9 -14.79 -13.95 -40.83
N ASP A 10 -14.68 -12.91 -39.99
CA ASP A 10 -15.60 -11.79 -39.97
C ASP A 10 -15.38 -10.93 -41.23
N ALA A 11 -16.33 -10.92 -42.13
CA ALA A 11 -16.22 -10.30 -43.48
C ALA A 11 -16.31 -8.75 -43.47
N MET A 12 -16.39 -8.09 -42.30
CA MET A 12 -16.49 -6.64 -42.16
C MET A 12 -15.52 -6.08 -41.12
N TYR A 13 -15.04 -4.86 -41.39
CA TYR A 13 -14.37 -4.04 -40.39
C TYR A 13 -15.33 -3.72 -39.23
N LEU A 14 -15.35 -4.55 -38.20
CA LEU A 14 -16.13 -4.31 -37.00
C LEU A 14 -15.23 -3.70 -35.94
N GLY A 15 -15.48 -2.45 -35.57
CA GLY A 15 -14.84 -1.83 -34.43
C GLY A 15 -14.48 -0.35 -34.64
N THR A 16 -14.38 0.36 -33.54
CA THR A 16 -13.97 1.77 -33.53
C THR A 16 -12.48 1.86 -33.80
N LYS A 17 -12.09 2.71 -34.75
CA LYS A 17 -10.70 2.91 -35.13
C LYS A 17 -9.85 3.27 -33.91
N GLY A 18 -8.74 2.58 -33.74
CA GLY A 18 -7.82 2.77 -32.62
C GLY A 18 -8.16 1.93 -31.38
N TYR A 19 -9.41 1.45 -31.24
CA TYR A 19 -9.83 0.57 -30.13
C TYR A 19 -9.98 -0.89 -30.55
N ALA A 20 -10.26 -1.13 -31.82
CA ALA A 20 -10.47 -2.47 -32.35
C ALA A 20 -9.17 -3.28 -32.35
N ALA A 21 -9.30 -4.56 -32.04
CA ALA A 21 -8.18 -5.49 -32.02
C ALA A 21 -7.65 -5.76 -33.45
N PRO A 22 -6.35 -6.10 -33.59
CA PRO A 22 -5.74 -6.34 -34.90
C PRO A 22 -6.48 -7.36 -35.77
N GLU A 23 -7.02 -8.42 -35.16
CA GLU A 23 -7.77 -9.47 -35.86
C GLU A 23 -9.12 -8.99 -36.40
N GLN A 24 -9.63 -7.84 -35.95
CA GLN A 24 -10.86 -7.23 -36.50
C GLN A 24 -10.59 -6.44 -37.80
N TYR A 25 -9.32 -6.23 -38.16
CA TYR A 25 -8.93 -5.55 -39.38
C TYR A 25 -8.56 -6.56 -40.47
N GLY A 26 -9.18 -6.46 -41.62
CA GLY A 26 -8.77 -7.20 -42.79
C GLY A 26 -9.37 -8.60 -43.00
N GLY A 27 -10.34 -8.99 -42.18
CA GLY A 27 -11.05 -10.25 -42.39
C GLY A 27 -10.20 -11.52 -42.25
N MET A 28 -9.06 -11.42 -41.54
CA MET A 28 -8.09 -12.52 -41.38
C MET A 28 -8.23 -13.25 -40.05
N GLY A 29 -9.06 -12.79 -39.13
CA GLY A 29 -9.20 -13.37 -37.81
C GLY A 29 -10.66 -13.65 -37.41
N GLN A 30 -10.83 -14.58 -36.52
CA GLN A 30 -12.08 -14.83 -35.83
C GLN A 30 -12.06 -14.08 -34.50
N THR A 31 -13.13 -13.28 -34.28
CA THR A 31 -13.32 -12.58 -33.01
C THR A 31 -13.75 -13.55 -31.91
N ASP A 32 -13.17 -13.43 -30.73
CA ASP A 32 -13.52 -14.20 -29.55
C ASP A 32 -13.41 -13.33 -28.27
N ALA A 33 -13.55 -13.94 -27.08
CA ALA A 33 -13.45 -13.23 -25.80
C ALA A 33 -12.12 -12.48 -25.61
N ARG A 34 -11.04 -12.88 -26.29
CA ARG A 34 -9.74 -12.21 -26.24
C ARG A 34 -9.73 -10.90 -27.03
N THR A 35 -10.60 -10.78 -28.03
CA THR A 35 -10.85 -9.53 -28.76
C THR A 35 -11.48 -8.48 -27.84
N ASP A 36 -12.48 -8.87 -27.04
CA ASP A 36 -13.09 -7.98 -26.06
C ASP A 36 -12.09 -7.54 -24.97
N ILE A 37 -11.22 -8.45 -24.55
CA ILE A 37 -10.13 -8.14 -23.61
C ILE A 37 -9.17 -7.09 -24.18
N TYR A 38 -8.83 -7.16 -25.47
CA TYR A 38 -8.04 -6.12 -26.13
C TYR A 38 -8.76 -4.77 -26.13
N CYS A 39 -10.00 -4.73 -26.58
CA CYS A 39 -10.80 -3.51 -26.62
C CYS A 39 -10.96 -2.87 -25.22
N LEU A 40 -11.19 -3.69 -24.20
CA LEU A 40 -11.22 -3.25 -22.81
C LEU A 40 -9.86 -2.70 -22.37
N GLY A 41 -8.76 -3.37 -22.72
CA GLY A 41 -7.39 -2.92 -22.43
C GLY A 41 -7.10 -1.55 -23.02
N VAL A 42 -7.47 -1.31 -24.30
CA VAL A 42 -7.30 -0.01 -24.96
C VAL A 42 -8.18 1.06 -24.34
N THR A 43 -9.41 0.71 -23.95
CA THR A 43 -10.32 1.63 -23.27
C THR A 43 -9.74 2.06 -21.92
N LEU A 44 -9.26 1.13 -21.11
CA LEU A 44 -8.62 1.43 -19.84
C LEU A 44 -7.33 2.24 -20.03
N TYR A 45 -6.52 1.91 -21.04
CA TYR A 45 -5.36 2.70 -21.43
C TYR A 45 -5.74 4.17 -21.69
N SER A 46 -6.75 4.39 -22.53
CA SER A 46 -7.24 5.74 -22.86
C SER A 46 -7.71 6.50 -21.62
N LEU A 47 -8.46 5.87 -20.74
CA LEU A 47 -8.96 6.47 -19.50
C LEU A 47 -7.84 6.82 -18.52
N LEU A 48 -6.84 5.95 -18.37
CA LEU A 48 -5.77 6.13 -17.40
C LEU A 48 -4.69 7.10 -17.89
N THR A 49 -4.41 7.13 -19.19
CA THR A 49 -3.36 7.98 -19.75
C THR A 49 -3.88 9.32 -20.28
N GLY A 50 -5.18 9.41 -20.55
CA GLY A 50 -5.79 10.55 -21.24
C GLY A 50 -5.51 10.60 -22.74
N TYR A 51 -4.77 9.63 -23.30
CA TYR A 51 -4.54 9.55 -24.74
C TYR A 51 -5.74 8.94 -25.47
N ASN A 52 -6.17 9.60 -26.54
CA ASN A 52 -7.26 9.08 -27.39
C ASN A 52 -6.69 8.32 -28.59
N PRO A 53 -6.86 6.98 -28.67
CA PRO A 53 -6.38 6.16 -29.78
C PRO A 53 -7.03 6.46 -31.14
N GLU A 54 -8.18 7.15 -31.18
CA GLU A 54 -8.83 7.58 -32.40
C GLU A 54 -8.13 8.75 -33.10
N LYS A 55 -7.24 9.46 -32.37
CA LYS A 55 -6.50 10.57 -32.91
C LYS A 55 -5.17 10.11 -33.52
N PRO A 56 -4.69 10.81 -34.57
CA PRO A 56 -3.35 10.52 -35.07
C PRO A 56 -2.29 10.57 -33.96
N PRO A 57 -1.33 9.65 -33.96
CA PRO A 57 -0.96 8.66 -34.97
C PRO A 57 -1.69 7.31 -34.87
N TYR A 58 -2.84 7.20 -34.20
CA TYR A 58 -3.63 5.98 -34.02
C TYR A 58 -2.86 4.81 -33.38
N LYS A 59 -1.97 5.13 -32.46
CA LYS A 59 -1.05 4.18 -31.81
C LYS A 59 -1.15 4.28 -30.30
N ILE A 60 -0.97 3.16 -29.66
CA ILE A 60 -0.74 3.09 -28.21
C ILE A 60 0.73 3.50 -27.97
N TYR A 61 0.93 4.49 -27.13
CA TYR A 61 2.27 4.94 -26.79
C TYR A 61 2.98 3.92 -25.89
N PRO A 62 4.32 3.81 -25.99
CA PRO A 62 5.12 2.99 -25.09
C PRO A 62 4.90 3.34 -23.62
N GLU A 63 5.02 2.35 -22.75
CA GLU A 63 4.78 2.44 -21.31
C GLU A 63 5.46 3.62 -20.60
N LYS A 64 6.65 4.02 -21.07
CA LYS A 64 7.41 5.17 -20.53
C LYS A 64 6.66 6.50 -20.59
N TYR A 65 5.62 6.61 -21.43
CA TYR A 65 4.80 7.81 -21.57
C TYR A 65 3.48 7.75 -20.80
N TRP A 66 3.17 6.65 -20.08
CA TRP A 66 1.87 6.47 -19.44
C TRP A 66 1.70 7.23 -18.12
N GLY A 67 2.73 7.92 -17.64
CA GLY A 67 2.68 8.66 -16.38
C GLY A 67 3.00 7.79 -15.16
N GLU A 68 3.47 8.45 -14.10
CA GLU A 68 3.90 7.78 -12.86
C GLU A 68 2.74 7.43 -11.93
N HIS A 69 1.56 8.03 -12.13
CA HIS A 69 0.38 7.75 -11.34
C HIS A 69 -0.22 6.36 -11.58
N ILE A 70 0.18 5.69 -12.68
CA ILE A 70 -0.25 4.33 -13.00
C ILE A 70 0.76 3.35 -12.41
N SER A 71 0.31 2.45 -11.52
CA SER A 71 1.19 1.46 -10.90
C SER A 71 1.79 0.49 -11.92
N LEU A 72 2.96 -0.07 -11.61
CA LEU A 72 3.65 -1.02 -12.49
C LEU A 72 2.82 -2.27 -12.77
N GLU A 73 2.05 -2.73 -11.78
CA GLU A 73 1.16 -3.87 -11.92
C GLU A 73 0.03 -3.58 -12.92
N MET A 74 -0.56 -2.38 -12.84
CA MET A 74 -1.60 -1.95 -13.79
C MET A 74 -1.03 -1.78 -15.19
N LYS A 75 0.16 -1.20 -15.33
CA LYS A 75 0.85 -1.11 -16.62
C LYS A 75 1.09 -2.49 -17.23
N SER A 76 1.60 -3.43 -16.44
CA SER A 76 1.83 -4.82 -16.87
C SER A 76 0.55 -5.53 -17.30
N LEU A 77 -0.55 -5.33 -16.55
CA LEU A 77 -1.86 -5.86 -16.89
C LEU A 77 -2.36 -5.32 -18.23
N LEU A 78 -2.29 -4.01 -18.43
CA LEU A 78 -2.71 -3.37 -19.68
C LEU A 78 -1.86 -3.83 -20.86
N LEU A 79 -0.53 -3.91 -20.70
CA LEU A 79 0.36 -4.40 -21.74
C LEU A 79 0.03 -5.83 -22.17
N LYS A 80 -0.40 -6.69 -21.23
CA LYS A 80 -0.86 -8.04 -21.56
C LYS A 80 -2.20 -8.02 -22.29
N CYS A 81 -3.14 -7.16 -21.91
CA CYS A 81 -4.42 -7.04 -22.60
C CYS A 81 -4.26 -6.61 -24.07
N ILE A 82 -3.38 -5.62 -24.33
CA ILE A 82 -3.22 -5.00 -25.66
C ILE A 82 -2.17 -5.68 -26.56
N GLN A 83 -1.78 -6.92 -26.26
CA GLN A 83 -0.91 -7.69 -27.13
C GLN A 83 -1.56 -7.87 -28.52
N SER A 84 -0.74 -7.76 -29.59
CA SER A 84 -1.23 -7.94 -30.96
C SER A 84 -1.73 -9.36 -31.21
N GLU A 85 -1.06 -10.35 -30.64
CA GLU A 85 -1.40 -11.75 -30.76
C GLU A 85 -2.39 -12.18 -29.67
N PRO A 86 -3.58 -12.70 -30.00
CA PRO A 86 -4.59 -13.14 -29.03
C PRO A 86 -4.07 -14.15 -28.00
N GLU A 87 -3.16 -15.02 -28.40
CA GLU A 87 -2.57 -16.07 -27.55
C GLU A 87 -1.71 -15.47 -26.41
N LYS A 88 -1.18 -14.27 -26.59
CA LYS A 88 -0.37 -13.56 -25.58
C LYS A 88 -1.19 -12.73 -24.62
N ARG A 89 -2.50 -12.60 -24.85
CA ARG A 89 -3.45 -11.89 -23.97
C ARG A 89 -3.92 -12.80 -22.83
N TYR A 90 -4.73 -12.23 -21.95
CA TYR A 90 -5.56 -13.06 -21.06
C TYR A 90 -6.53 -13.88 -21.89
N GLN A 91 -6.65 -15.17 -21.58
CA GLN A 91 -7.43 -16.09 -22.42
C GLN A 91 -8.95 -16.05 -22.16
N ASN A 92 -9.35 -15.47 -21.04
CA ASN A 92 -10.76 -15.27 -20.69
C ASN A 92 -10.89 -14.15 -19.63
N CYS A 93 -12.13 -13.65 -19.47
CA CYS A 93 -12.43 -12.60 -18.51
C CYS A 93 -12.18 -13.00 -17.05
N ARG A 94 -12.24 -14.29 -16.72
CA ARG A 94 -11.96 -14.79 -15.36
C ARG A 94 -10.47 -14.63 -15.03
N GLU A 95 -9.57 -14.93 -15.95
CA GLU A 95 -8.14 -14.72 -15.79
C GLU A 95 -7.83 -13.24 -15.59
N LEU A 96 -8.43 -12.36 -16.39
CA LEU A 96 -8.28 -10.92 -16.26
C LEU A 96 -8.81 -10.40 -14.92
N ALA A 97 -10.00 -10.82 -14.52
CA ALA A 97 -10.60 -10.44 -13.23
C ALA A 97 -9.75 -10.90 -12.04
N TYR A 98 -9.19 -12.10 -12.11
CA TYR A 98 -8.24 -12.59 -11.11
C TYR A 98 -6.99 -11.71 -11.05
N ALA A 99 -6.39 -11.36 -12.19
CA ALA A 99 -5.23 -10.47 -12.24
C ALA A 99 -5.51 -9.09 -11.64
N LEU A 100 -6.67 -8.50 -11.92
CA LEU A 100 -7.13 -7.24 -11.32
C LEU A 100 -7.27 -7.35 -9.80
N SER A 101 -7.88 -8.43 -9.30
CA SER A 101 -8.05 -8.65 -7.85
C SER A 101 -6.71 -8.75 -7.11
N GLN A 102 -5.69 -9.29 -7.76
CA GLN A 102 -4.34 -9.37 -7.18
C GLN A 102 -3.68 -7.99 -7.00
N ILE A 103 -3.95 -7.05 -7.92
CA ILE A 103 -3.45 -5.67 -7.80
C ILE A 103 -4.06 -5.00 -6.57
N ASP A 104 -5.38 -5.09 -6.39
CA ASP A 104 -6.06 -4.52 -5.22
C ASP A 104 -5.60 -5.16 -3.91
N TYR A 105 -5.45 -6.47 -3.88
CA TYR A 105 -4.96 -7.19 -2.71
C TYR A 105 -3.55 -6.75 -2.29
N LYS A 106 -2.62 -6.64 -3.23
CA LYS A 106 -1.26 -6.15 -2.96
C LYS A 106 -1.27 -4.74 -2.36
N LYS A 107 -2.03 -3.84 -2.97
CA LYS A 107 -2.15 -2.45 -2.51
C LYS A 107 -2.73 -2.34 -1.10
N GLN A 108 -3.75 -3.15 -0.79
CA GLN A 108 -4.32 -3.22 0.55
C GLN A 108 -3.30 -3.75 1.57
N LYS A 109 -2.58 -4.82 1.23
CA LYS A 109 -1.55 -5.42 2.09
C LYS A 109 -0.39 -4.47 2.38
N GLU A 110 0.07 -3.73 1.39
CA GLU A 110 1.10 -2.70 1.57
C GLU A 110 0.63 -1.60 2.52
N LYS A 111 -0.58 -1.09 2.33
CA LYS A 111 -1.18 -0.08 3.21
C LYS A 111 -1.34 -0.58 4.65
N GLU A 112 -1.70 -1.84 4.84
CA GLU A 112 -1.80 -2.45 6.16
C GLU A 112 -0.41 -2.60 6.81
N ASN A 113 0.60 -3.02 6.05
CA ASN A 113 1.96 -3.13 6.54
C ASN A 113 2.54 -1.77 6.98
N GLU A 114 2.29 -0.70 6.23
CA GLU A 114 2.70 0.65 6.62
C GLU A 114 2.01 1.09 7.92
N ARG A 115 0.70 0.84 8.05
CA ARG A 115 -0.02 1.11 9.30
C ARG A 115 0.56 0.33 10.47
N ARG A 116 0.90 -0.95 10.29
CA ARG A 116 1.52 -1.79 11.33
C ARG A 116 2.89 -1.26 11.75
N LYS A 117 3.71 -0.75 10.82
CA LYS A 117 5.00 -0.10 11.13
C LYS A 117 4.80 1.14 12.01
N ILE A 118 3.86 2.01 11.65
CA ILE A 118 3.52 3.22 12.41
C ILE A 118 3.04 2.86 13.82
N ILE A 119 2.15 1.88 13.96
CA ILE A 119 1.65 1.42 15.26
C ILE A 119 2.80 0.88 16.14
N LYS A 120 3.68 0.05 15.56
CA LYS A 120 4.86 -0.46 16.30
C LYS A 120 5.78 0.68 16.77
N PHE A 121 6.00 1.69 15.93
CA PHE A 121 6.79 2.87 16.30
C PHE A 121 6.14 3.65 17.45
N LEU A 122 4.82 3.88 17.39
CA LEU A 122 4.08 4.55 18.45
C LEU A 122 4.12 3.78 19.77
N ILE A 123 3.96 2.45 19.73
CA ILE A 123 4.10 1.60 20.93
C ILE A 123 5.51 1.70 21.51
N PHE A 124 6.53 1.66 20.68
CA PHE A 124 7.92 1.81 21.11
C PHE A 124 8.16 3.15 21.83
N MET A 125 7.64 4.25 21.26
CA MET A 125 7.71 5.58 21.87
C MET A 125 6.98 5.65 23.22
N MET A 126 5.78 5.07 23.31
CA MET A 126 5.00 4.99 24.55
C MET A 126 5.73 4.23 25.65
N VAL A 127 6.33 3.08 25.33
CA VAL A 127 7.10 2.28 26.28
C VAL A 127 8.34 3.04 26.75
N GLY A 128 9.02 3.75 25.84
CA GLY A 128 10.15 4.61 26.19
C GLY A 128 9.77 5.72 27.16
N GLN A 129 8.65 6.39 26.93
CA GLN A 129 8.14 7.44 27.85
C GLN A 129 7.77 6.88 29.22
N LEU A 130 7.10 5.74 29.28
CA LEU A 130 6.76 5.06 30.54
C LEU A 130 8.02 4.67 31.33
N SER A 131 9.04 4.15 30.65
CA SER A 131 10.33 3.81 31.25
C SER A 131 11.02 5.05 31.83
N LEU A 132 11.01 6.17 31.10
CA LEU A 132 11.60 7.43 31.57
C LEU A 132 10.86 7.96 32.82
N MET A 133 9.53 7.93 32.81
CA MET A 133 8.70 8.35 33.95
C MET A 133 8.94 7.46 35.17
N PHE A 134 9.10 6.16 34.97
CA PHE A 134 9.45 5.23 36.05
C PHE A 134 10.82 5.53 36.64
N CYS A 135 11.83 5.79 35.82
CA CYS A 135 13.17 6.18 36.28
C CYS A 135 13.19 7.49 37.10
N ILE A 136 12.41 8.50 36.64
CA ILE A 136 12.28 9.77 37.36
C ILE A 136 11.56 9.55 38.69
N GLY A 137 10.50 8.76 38.72
CA GLY A 137 9.77 8.38 39.92
C GLY A 137 10.67 7.67 40.95
N CYS A 138 11.45 6.68 40.52
CA CYS A 138 12.41 5.98 41.39
C CYS A 138 13.46 6.92 41.99
N LYS A 139 13.98 7.86 41.22
CA LYS A 139 14.93 8.86 41.72
C LYS A 139 14.30 9.76 42.77
N LYS A 140 13.07 10.20 42.56
CA LYS A 140 12.36 11.06 43.51
C LYS A 140 12.04 10.36 44.83
N VAL A 141 11.66 9.08 44.78
CA VAL A 141 11.43 8.23 45.95
C VAL A 141 12.74 8.01 46.71
N SER A 142 13.84 7.69 46.01
CA SER A 142 15.17 7.51 46.66
C SER A 142 15.69 8.79 47.32
N PHE A 143 15.41 9.94 46.75
CA PHE A 143 15.76 11.24 47.35
C PHE A 143 14.96 11.49 48.63
N CYS A 144 13.62 11.24 48.60
CA CYS A 144 12.77 11.40 49.78
C CYS A 144 13.20 10.50 50.96
N TYR A 145 13.57 9.23 50.69
CA TYR A 145 14.12 8.33 51.73
C TYR A 145 15.41 8.81 52.34
N LYS A 146 16.29 9.47 51.57
CA LYS A 146 17.55 10.04 52.09
C LYS A 146 17.27 11.24 52.99
N GLU A 147 16.36 12.11 52.64
CA GLU A 147 15.96 13.25 53.49
C GLU A 147 15.38 12.78 54.83
N GLU A 148 14.46 11.82 54.82
CA GLU A 148 13.91 11.26 56.05
C GLU A 148 14.98 10.60 56.93
N ALA A 149 15.93 9.92 56.32
CA ALA A 149 17.04 9.33 57.08
C ALA A 149 17.91 10.39 57.75
N VAL A 150 18.23 11.48 57.02
CA VAL A 150 19.01 12.61 57.58
C VAL A 150 18.27 13.28 58.75
N VAL A 151 16.98 13.55 58.58
CA VAL A 151 16.16 14.13 59.68
C VAL A 151 16.12 13.23 60.90
N ARG A 152 15.97 11.90 60.71
CA ARG A 152 16.03 10.94 61.82
C ARG A 152 17.39 10.95 62.56
N TYR A 153 18.50 11.08 61.81
CA TYR A 153 19.83 11.18 62.42
C TYR A 153 20.02 12.48 63.24
N ILE A 154 19.54 13.62 62.71
CA ILE A 154 19.61 14.92 63.43
C ILE A 154 18.79 14.85 64.72
N ASN A 155 17.54 14.40 64.67
CA ASN A 155 16.70 14.26 65.87
C ASN A 155 17.24 13.27 66.90
N ALA A 156 17.96 12.24 66.47
CA ALA A 156 18.60 11.30 67.37
C ALA A 156 19.85 11.91 68.04
N ALA A 157 20.59 12.77 67.31
CA ALA A 157 21.77 13.48 67.84
C ALA A 157 21.36 14.51 68.92
N GLU A 158 20.33 15.34 68.62
CA GLU A 158 19.76 16.32 69.55
C GLU A 158 19.35 15.65 70.88
N LYS A 159 18.61 14.53 70.76
CA LYS A 159 18.14 13.78 71.92
C LYS A 159 19.28 13.16 72.75
N SER A 160 20.42 12.94 72.12
CA SER A 160 21.63 12.46 72.84
C SER A 160 22.40 13.59 73.54
N GLU A 161 22.37 14.83 73.02
CA GLU A 161 22.93 16.00 73.66
C GLU A 161 22.12 16.42 74.90
N ASP A 162 20.78 16.50 74.73
CA ASP A 162 19.91 16.80 75.89
C ASP A 162 20.08 15.81 77.04
N LYS A 163 20.35 14.53 76.76
CA LYS A 163 20.63 13.52 77.78
C LYS A 163 21.96 13.73 78.44
N LYS A 164 22.98 14.22 77.74
CA LYS A 164 24.28 14.55 78.30
C LYS A 164 24.23 15.79 79.20
N GLU A 165 23.55 16.84 78.79
CA GLU A 165 23.34 18.01 79.62
C GLU A 165 22.54 17.68 80.88
N ALA A 166 21.46 16.91 80.79
CA ALA A 166 20.69 16.49 81.94
C ALA A 166 21.49 15.61 82.93
N SER A 167 22.55 14.87 82.48
CA SER A 167 23.42 14.08 83.36
C SER A 167 24.50 14.90 84.01
N GLN A 168 24.68 16.15 83.64
CA GLN A 168 25.68 17.08 84.24
C GLN A 168 25.14 17.91 85.43
N TYR A 169 23.80 17.87 85.60
CA TYR A 169 23.10 18.59 86.71
C TYR A 169 22.65 17.67 87.87
N TYR A 170 22.99 16.36 87.79
CA TYR A 170 22.80 15.39 88.87
C TYR A 170 24.12 14.80 89.29
#